data_912b660df246e8839cfa2bcdc55b797d
#
_entry.id   912b660df246e8839cfa2bcdc55b797d
#
_cell.length_a   1.000
_cell.length_b   1.000
_cell.length_c   1.000
_cell.angle_alpha   90.00
_cell.angle_beta   90.00
_cell.angle_gamma   90.00
#
_symmetry.space_group_name_H-M   'P 1'
#
loop_
_entity.id
_entity.type
_entity.pdbx_description
1 polymer ?
#
loop_
_entity_poly.entity_id
_entity_poly.type
_entity_poly.pdbx_seq_one_letter_code
_entity_poly.pdbx_strand_id
1 'polypeptide(L)'
;MLDVTFLAHSGFLVDDGKRCYVFDYYKDPNNIVWQLAKRGRELWFFISHSHADHFNPSITEFDGPQTRYICHQDVPLEGKVRKCITMRPGQDANLDDVGIHMYGSTDEGGSFYVKTDTANIDSDSIFHAGDLNWWHWLGDTPENNADAK
;
A
#
# COMPACT_ATOMS: atom_id res chain seq x y z
N MET A 1 0.76 17.34 0.00
CA MET A 1 2.07 16.91 0.48
C MET A 1 1.95 15.59 1.24
N LEU A 2 2.91 14.71 1.09
CA LEU A 2 2.88 13.40 1.71
C LEU A 2 3.81 13.36 2.92
N ASP A 3 3.30 12.77 4.01
CA ASP A 3 4.14 12.38 5.13
C ASP A 3 4.41 10.90 5.03
N VAL A 4 5.68 10.52 4.97
CA VAL A 4 6.09 9.13 4.80
C VAL A 4 6.79 8.66 6.06
N THR A 5 6.31 7.55 6.63
CA THR A 5 6.89 6.94 7.82
C THR A 5 7.25 5.50 7.53
N PHE A 6 8.49 5.12 7.77
CA PHE A 6 8.93 3.74 7.66
C PHE A 6 8.44 2.97 8.89
N LEU A 7 7.82 1.81 8.67
CA LEU A 7 7.34 0.98 9.78
C LEU A 7 8.31 -0.15 10.10
N ALA A 8 8.46 -1.10 9.19
CA ALA A 8 9.39 -2.20 9.37
C ALA A 8 9.48 -3.00 8.08
N HIS A 9 10.65 -3.49 7.74
CA HIS A 9 10.90 -4.26 6.52
C HIS A 9 10.45 -3.49 5.30
N SER A 10 9.41 -3.94 4.60
CA SER A 10 8.87 -3.22 3.44
C SER A 10 7.67 -2.35 3.80
N GLY A 11 7.38 -2.20 5.08
CA GLY A 11 6.20 -1.48 5.54
C GLY A 11 6.40 0.02 5.60
N PHE A 12 5.46 0.74 5.00
CA PHE A 12 5.46 2.21 5.00
C PHE A 12 4.07 2.73 5.26
N LEU A 13 4.02 3.86 5.95
CA LEU A 13 2.80 4.62 6.15
C LEU A 13 2.95 5.93 5.39
N VAL A 14 1.98 6.24 4.53
CA VAL A 14 1.97 7.49 3.78
C VAL A 14 0.67 8.22 4.09
N ASP A 15 0.77 9.44 4.59
CA ASP A 15 -0.39 10.25 4.95
C ASP A 15 -0.46 11.44 3.97
N ASP A 16 -1.56 11.55 3.25
CA ASP A 16 -1.76 12.66 2.29
C ASP A 16 -2.62 13.78 2.87
N GLY A 17 -2.91 13.72 4.17
CA GLY A 17 -3.75 14.68 4.85
C GLY A 17 -5.23 14.29 4.87
N LYS A 18 -5.65 13.45 3.95
CA LYS A 18 -7.02 12.96 3.86
C LYS A 18 -7.11 11.49 4.23
N ARG A 19 -6.20 10.70 3.70
CA ARG A 19 -6.15 9.25 3.92
C ARG A 19 -4.77 8.82 4.35
N CYS A 20 -4.72 7.67 5.01
CA CYS A 20 -3.46 7.03 5.38
C CYS A 20 -3.33 5.75 4.58
N TYR A 21 -2.25 5.63 3.81
CA TYR A 21 -1.96 4.46 2.99
C TYR A 21 -0.89 3.65 3.69
N VAL A 22 -1.19 2.40 4.04
CA VAL A 22 -0.28 1.54 4.78
C VAL A 22 0.13 0.39 3.88
N PHE A 23 1.41 0.35 3.51
CA PHE A 23 1.93 -0.66 2.60
C PHE A 23 2.65 -1.75 3.36
N ASP A 24 2.29 -3.01 3.09
CA ASP A 24 2.96 -4.19 3.63
C ASP A 24 3.16 -4.11 5.14
N TYR A 25 2.08 -3.89 5.85
CA TYR A 25 2.08 -3.80 7.31
C TYR A 25 2.60 -5.10 7.92
N TYR A 26 3.70 -4.99 8.64
CA TYR A 26 4.28 -6.13 9.34
C TYR A 26 4.35 -5.85 10.84
N LYS A 27 4.89 -4.69 11.22
CA LYS A 27 4.95 -4.25 12.61
C LYS A 27 4.50 -2.79 12.67
N ASP A 28 4.04 -2.41 13.84
CA ASP A 28 3.55 -1.04 14.10
C ASP A 28 4.36 -0.43 15.26
N PRO A 29 5.59 0.04 14.97
CA PRO A 29 6.42 0.64 16.01
C PRO A 29 5.69 1.83 16.64
N ASN A 30 5.71 1.88 17.97
CA ASN A 30 5.05 2.94 18.73
C ASN A 30 3.54 3.04 18.50
N ASN A 31 2.93 1.99 17.95
CA ASN A 31 1.48 1.95 17.68
C ASN A 31 1.01 3.11 16.81
N ILE A 32 1.81 3.51 15.83
CA ILE A 32 1.50 4.67 14.98
C ILE A 32 0.20 4.45 14.22
N VAL A 33 0.03 3.28 13.60
CA VAL A 33 -1.17 2.99 12.84
C VAL A 33 -2.40 2.91 13.74
N TRP A 34 -2.25 2.28 14.91
CA TRP A 34 -3.33 2.22 15.89
C TRP A 34 -3.76 3.60 16.38
N GLN A 35 -2.80 4.51 16.56
CA GLN A 35 -3.15 5.88 16.95
C GLN A 35 -3.97 6.58 15.89
N LEU A 36 -3.63 6.38 14.61
CA LEU A 36 -4.42 6.94 13.51
C LEU A 36 -5.82 6.33 13.47
N ALA A 37 -5.93 5.02 13.68
CA ALA A 37 -7.23 4.36 13.74
C ALA A 37 -8.10 4.92 14.86
N LYS A 38 -7.51 5.17 16.02
CA LYS A 38 -8.24 5.73 17.17
C LYS A 38 -8.70 7.15 16.92
N ARG A 39 -8.02 7.88 16.03
CA ARG A 39 -8.42 9.24 15.66
C ARG A 39 -9.48 9.25 14.57
N GLY A 40 -9.92 8.09 14.11
CA GLY A 40 -10.92 8.00 13.07
C GLY A 40 -10.39 8.27 11.67
N ARG A 41 -9.07 8.18 11.47
CA ARG A 41 -8.47 8.39 10.16
C ARG A 41 -8.85 7.24 9.22
N GLU A 42 -8.99 7.55 7.95
CA GLU A 42 -9.27 6.56 6.91
C GLU A 42 -7.99 5.80 6.58
N LEU A 43 -8.02 4.47 6.74
CA LEU A 43 -6.85 3.62 6.54
C LEU A 43 -7.04 2.74 5.31
N TRP A 44 -6.07 2.76 4.41
CA TRP A 44 -6.05 1.91 3.22
C TRP A 44 -4.81 1.03 3.29
N PHE A 45 -5.01 -0.27 3.41
CA PHE A 45 -3.92 -1.23 3.51
C PHE A 45 -3.62 -1.83 2.15
N PHE A 46 -2.35 -1.85 1.79
CA PHE A 46 -1.87 -2.41 0.53
C PHE A 46 -0.93 -3.56 0.84
N ILE A 47 -1.21 -4.73 0.31
CA ILE A 47 -0.42 -5.93 0.59
C ILE A 47 0.11 -6.50 -0.72
N SER A 48 1.43 -6.50 -0.89
CA SER A 48 2.06 -6.85 -2.15
C SER A 48 2.13 -8.35 -2.39
N HIS A 49 2.23 -9.14 -1.32
CA HIS A 49 2.19 -10.60 -1.43
C HIS A 49 1.99 -11.24 -0.05
N SER A 50 1.89 -12.57 0.00
CA SER A 50 1.42 -13.27 1.19
C SER A 50 2.51 -13.62 2.21
N HIS A 51 3.77 -13.33 1.95
CA HIS A 51 4.85 -13.64 2.89
C HIS A 51 4.69 -12.86 4.19
N ALA A 52 5.13 -13.45 5.30
CA ALA A 52 4.87 -12.93 6.64
C ALA A 52 5.40 -11.52 6.87
N ASP A 53 6.51 -11.15 6.25
CA ASP A 53 7.09 -9.81 6.40
C ASP A 53 6.38 -8.74 5.55
N HIS A 54 5.38 -9.14 4.75
CA HIS A 54 4.57 -8.23 3.93
C HIS A 54 3.09 -8.30 4.30
N PHE A 55 2.66 -9.41 4.85
CA PHE A 55 1.26 -9.63 5.22
C PHE A 55 1.17 -10.09 6.66
N ASN A 56 0.69 -9.22 7.51
CA ASN A 56 0.40 -9.55 8.90
C ASN A 56 -1.12 -9.68 9.04
N PRO A 57 -1.63 -10.88 9.34
CA PRO A 57 -3.09 -11.06 9.45
C PRO A 57 -3.77 -10.17 10.47
N SER A 58 -3.03 -9.60 11.41
CA SER A 58 -3.60 -8.69 12.40
C SER A 58 -4.16 -7.41 11.78
N ILE A 59 -3.88 -7.12 10.52
CA ILE A 59 -4.48 -5.96 9.84
C ILE A 59 -6.01 -6.06 9.80
N THR A 60 -6.57 -7.26 9.92
CA THR A 60 -8.03 -7.41 9.97
C THR A 60 -8.63 -6.75 11.21
N GLU A 61 -7.83 -6.50 12.23
CA GLU A 61 -8.31 -5.83 13.46
C GLU A 61 -8.64 -4.36 13.21
N PHE A 62 -8.12 -3.78 12.13
CA PHE A 62 -8.41 -2.40 11.75
C PHE A 62 -9.69 -2.29 10.91
N ASP A 63 -10.33 -3.41 10.58
CA ASP A 63 -11.48 -3.41 9.69
C ASP A 63 -12.61 -2.53 10.23
N GLY A 64 -13.18 -1.72 9.37
CA GLY A 64 -14.22 -0.80 9.74
C GLY A 64 -14.80 -0.11 8.52
N PRO A 65 -15.80 0.77 8.71
CA PRO A 65 -16.48 1.41 7.57
C PRO A 65 -15.57 2.24 6.68
N GLN A 66 -14.46 2.75 7.22
CA GLN A 66 -13.54 3.61 6.48
C GLN A 66 -12.25 2.90 6.08
N THR A 67 -12.14 1.61 6.36
CA THR A 67 -10.92 0.86 6.10
C THR A 67 -11.07 0.09 4.79
N ARG A 68 -10.05 0.17 3.94
CA ARG A 68 -9.99 -0.59 2.70
C ARG A 68 -8.74 -1.44 2.66
N TYR A 69 -8.83 -2.57 1.99
CA TYR A 69 -7.71 -3.49 1.82
C TYR A 69 -7.55 -3.76 0.33
N ILE A 70 -6.36 -3.52 -0.18
CA ILE A 70 -6.02 -3.74 -1.59
C ILE A 70 -4.85 -4.72 -1.60
N CYS A 71 -5.04 -5.91 -2.13
CA CYS A 71 -4.02 -6.94 -2.02
C CYS A 71 -3.81 -7.69 -3.31
N HIS A 72 -2.60 -8.23 -3.44
CA HIS A 72 -2.29 -9.15 -4.51
C HIS A 72 -3.18 -10.39 -4.39
N GLN A 73 -3.51 -11.00 -5.53
CA GLN A 73 -4.44 -12.13 -5.57
C GLN A 73 -4.04 -13.31 -4.67
N ASP A 74 -2.76 -13.43 -4.35
CA ASP A 74 -2.27 -14.53 -3.51
C ASP A 74 -2.49 -14.32 -2.02
N VAL A 75 -2.91 -13.12 -1.61
CA VAL A 75 -3.13 -12.79 -0.21
C VAL A 75 -4.51 -13.26 0.21
N PRO A 76 -4.63 -14.13 1.24
CA PRO A 76 -5.91 -14.73 1.60
C PRO A 76 -6.74 -13.82 2.51
N LEU A 77 -7.15 -12.68 1.99
CA LEU A 77 -7.86 -11.68 2.77
C LEU A 77 -9.31 -11.47 2.34
N GLU A 78 -9.62 -11.75 1.08
CA GLU A 78 -10.97 -11.57 0.53
C GLU A 78 -11.97 -12.40 1.33
N GLY A 79 -13.08 -11.78 1.69
CA GLY A 79 -14.12 -12.43 2.48
C GLY A 79 -13.90 -12.36 3.98
N LYS A 80 -12.73 -11.88 4.42
CA LYS A 80 -12.41 -11.77 5.85
C LYS A 80 -12.56 -10.35 6.38
N VAL A 81 -12.72 -9.38 5.51
CA VAL A 81 -12.87 -7.98 5.85
C VAL A 81 -13.98 -7.38 5.00
N ARG A 82 -14.45 -6.19 5.39
CA ARG A 82 -15.62 -5.57 4.74
C ARG A 82 -15.35 -5.12 3.32
N LYS A 83 -14.21 -4.44 3.11
CA LYS A 83 -13.86 -3.84 1.82
C LYS A 83 -12.49 -4.31 1.41
N CYS A 84 -12.45 -5.29 0.55
CA CYS A 84 -11.21 -5.84 0.03
C CYS A 84 -11.32 -6.04 -1.46
N ILE A 85 -10.32 -5.58 -2.19
CA ILE A 85 -10.16 -5.94 -3.60
C ILE A 85 -8.86 -6.68 -3.77
N THR A 86 -8.86 -7.64 -4.68
CA THR A 86 -7.65 -8.34 -5.06
C THR A 86 -7.23 -7.87 -6.45
N MET A 87 -5.93 -7.78 -6.67
CA MET A 87 -5.39 -7.30 -7.94
C MET A 87 -4.32 -8.26 -8.44
N ARG A 88 -4.16 -8.26 -9.75
CA ARG A 88 -3.08 -8.98 -10.44
C ARG A 88 -2.20 -7.97 -11.15
N PRO A 89 -0.93 -8.31 -11.40
CA PRO A 89 -0.06 -7.42 -12.18
C PRO A 89 -0.72 -7.05 -13.50
N GLY A 90 -0.65 -5.79 -13.84
CA GLY A 90 -1.25 -5.23 -15.04
C GLY A 90 -2.66 -4.67 -14.85
N GLN A 91 -3.26 -4.84 -13.69
CA GLN A 91 -4.61 -4.34 -13.43
C GLN A 91 -4.61 -2.94 -12.84
N ASP A 92 -5.67 -2.20 -13.14
CA ASP A 92 -5.96 -0.89 -12.58
C ASP A 92 -7.20 -0.95 -11.70
N ALA A 93 -7.25 -0.08 -10.71
CA ALA A 93 -8.45 0.11 -9.91
C ALA A 93 -8.62 1.59 -9.62
N ASN A 94 -9.87 2.04 -9.60
CA ASN A 94 -10.21 3.39 -9.18
C ASN A 94 -11.19 3.28 -8.02
N LEU A 95 -10.77 3.77 -6.86
CA LEU A 95 -11.58 3.73 -5.65
C LEU A 95 -11.70 5.17 -5.15
N ASP A 96 -12.91 5.68 -5.10
CA ASP A 96 -13.15 7.08 -4.79
C ASP A 96 -12.32 7.96 -5.74
N ASP A 97 -11.40 8.78 -5.22
CA ASP A 97 -10.53 9.64 -6.03
C ASP A 97 -9.17 9.02 -6.28
N VAL A 98 -8.95 7.78 -5.87
CA VAL A 98 -7.63 7.16 -5.86
C VAL A 98 -7.49 6.20 -7.01
N GLY A 99 -6.45 6.41 -7.82
CA GLY A 99 -6.10 5.49 -8.90
C GLY A 99 -4.98 4.57 -8.47
N ILE A 100 -5.13 3.27 -8.72
CA ILE A 100 -4.18 2.26 -8.32
C ILE A 100 -3.84 1.40 -9.53
N HIS A 101 -2.53 1.15 -9.71
CA HIS A 101 -2.07 0.20 -10.72
C HIS A 101 -1.12 -0.77 -10.05
N MET A 102 -1.25 -2.06 -10.36
CA MET A 102 -0.33 -3.07 -9.87
C MET A 102 0.61 -3.51 -10.97
N TYR A 103 1.90 -3.43 -10.69
CA TYR A 103 2.94 -3.95 -11.56
C TYR A 103 3.43 -5.30 -11.04
N GLY A 104 4.10 -6.06 -11.89
CA GLY A 104 4.73 -7.30 -11.47
C GLY A 104 5.94 -7.05 -10.57
N SER A 105 6.33 -8.06 -9.84
CA SER A 105 7.51 -8.04 -8.99
C SER A 105 8.56 -8.99 -9.54
N THR A 106 9.81 -8.83 -9.08
CA THR A 106 10.89 -9.74 -9.49
C THR A 106 10.74 -11.12 -8.87
N ASP A 107 9.93 -11.24 -7.84
CA ASP A 107 9.68 -12.50 -7.15
C ASP A 107 8.18 -12.75 -7.18
N GLU A 108 7.57 -12.94 -6.05
CA GLU A 108 6.12 -13.14 -5.95
C GLU A 108 5.42 -11.82 -5.68
N GLY A 109 4.14 -11.78 -5.99
CA GLY A 109 3.31 -10.62 -5.67
C GLY A 109 3.42 -9.52 -6.69
N GLY A 110 3.25 -8.29 -6.23
CA GLY A 110 3.25 -7.13 -7.10
C GLY A 110 3.79 -5.90 -6.42
N SER A 111 3.83 -4.83 -7.19
CA SER A 111 4.14 -3.50 -6.67
C SER A 111 2.97 -2.59 -6.98
N PHE A 112 2.85 -1.51 -6.22
CA PHE A 112 1.71 -0.60 -6.34
C PHE A 112 2.14 0.78 -6.79
N TYR A 113 1.41 1.33 -7.74
CA TYR A 113 1.45 2.74 -8.07
C TYR A 113 0.12 3.35 -7.65
N VAL A 114 0.15 4.40 -6.83
CA VAL A 114 -1.04 5.01 -6.29
C VAL A 114 -1.03 6.50 -6.60
N LYS A 115 -2.09 6.96 -7.27
CA LYS A 115 -2.33 8.37 -7.54
C LYS A 115 -3.38 8.84 -6.54
N THR A 116 -3.04 9.77 -5.67
CA THR A 116 -3.87 10.11 -4.52
C THR A 116 -5.13 10.88 -4.86
N ASP A 117 -5.17 11.54 -6.02
CA ASP A 117 -6.36 12.24 -6.49
C ASP A 117 -6.34 12.25 -8.01
N THR A 118 -7.12 11.38 -8.63
CA THR A 118 -7.14 11.25 -10.08
C THR A 118 -7.77 12.46 -10.79
N ALA A 119 -8.56 13.24 -10.08
CA ALA A 119 -9.17 14.46 -10.64
C ALA A 119 -8.21 15.63 -10.70
N ASN A 120 -7.07 15.53 -10.00
CA ASN A 120 -6.07 16.60 -9.95
C ASN A 120 -4.75 16.08 -10.51
N ILE A 121 -4.36 16.59 -11.68
CA ILE A 121 -3.14 16.15 -12.35
C ILE A 121 -1.89 16.42 -11.52
N ASP A 122 -1.95 17.39 -10.62
CA ASP A 122 -0.83 17.77 -9.77
C ASP A 122 -0.82 17.04 -8.44
N SER A 123 -1.74 16.10 -8.22
CA SER A 123 -1.78 15.35 -6.97
C SER A 123 -0.57 14.42 -6.85
N ASP A 124 -0.28 14.03 -5.62
CA ASP A 124 0.86 13.18 -5.31
C ASP A 124 0.69 11.77 -5.84
N SER A 125 1.81 11.10 -6.06
CA SER A 125 1.85 9.70 -6.47
C SER A 125 2.80 8.94 -5.56
N ILE A 126 2.46 7.68 -5.32
CA ILE A 126 3.25 6.79 -4.46
C ILE A 126 3.56 5.53 -5.26
N PHE A 127 4.82 5.11 -5.25
CA PHE A 127 5.19 3.82 -5.80
C PHE A 127 5.81 2.98 -4.69
N HIS A 128 5.22 1.83 -4.41
CA HIS A 128 5.74 0.88 -3.43
C HIS A 128 6.15 -0.39 -4.16
N ALA A 129 7.44 -0.70 -4.11
CA ALA A 129 8.02 -1.76 -4.91
C ALA A 129 7.64 -3.17 -4.43
N GLY A 130 7.07 -3.30 -3.23
CA GLY A 130 6.75 -4.61 -2.69
C GLY A 130 8.04 -5.38 -2.43
N ASP A 131 8.15 -6.54 -3.07
CA ASP A 131 9.32 -7.40 -2.91
C ASP A 131 10.26 -7.32 -4.12
N LEU A 132 10.23 -6.22 -4.86
CA LEU A 132 11.23 -5.98 -5.88
C LEU A 132 12.60 -5.93 -5.23
N ASN A 133 13.56 -6.61 -5.81
CA ASN A 133 14.90 -6.71 -5.25
C ASN A 133 15.72 -5.47 -5.58
N TRP A 134 15.11 -4.31 -5.42
CA TRP A 134 15.74 -3.01 -5.56
C TRP A 134 15.73 -2.31 -4.22
N TRP A 135 16.71 -1.47 -4.01
CA TRP A 135 16.69 -0.61 -2.84
C TRP A 135 16.48 0.85 -3.24
N HIS A 136 15.84 1.05 -4.37
CA HIS A 136 15.36 2.37 -4.77
C HIS A 136 14.06 2.68 -4.03
N TRP A 137 13.76 3.92 -3.96
CA TRP A 137 12.64 4.38 -3.18
C TRP A 137 11.87 5.43 -3.92
N LEU A 138 10.87 5.93 -3.26
CA LEU A 138 9.99 6.96 -3.81
C LEU A 138 10.81 8.17 -4.18
N GLY A 139 10.54 8.71 -5.36
CA GLY A 139 11.22 9.88 -5.86
C GLY A 139 12.34 9.62 -6.85
N ASP A 140 12.78 8.36 -6.99
CA ASP A 140 13.76 8.03 -8.00
C ASP A 140 13.15 8.08 -9.39
N THR A 141 13.97 8.35 -10.39
CA THR A 141 13.53 8.37 -11.77
C THR A 141 13.29 6.95 -12.27
N PRO A 142 12.41 6.76 -13.25
CA PRO A 142 12.23 5.43 -13.84
C PRO A 142 13.50 4.82 -14.41
N GLU A 143 14.40 5.63 -14.95
CA GLU A 143 15.68 5.14 -15.48
C GLU A 143 16.53 4.52 -14.38
N ASN A 144 16.61 5.18 -13.24
CA ASN A 144 17.36 4.64 -12.10
C ASN A 144 16.75 3.33 -11.62
N ASN A 145 15.43 3.25 -11.58
CA ASN A 145 14.77 2.03 -11.16
C ASN A 145 15.03 0.89 -12.14
N ALA A 146 15.04 1.18 -13.43
CA ALA A 146 15.32 0.17 -14.45
C ALA A 146 16.76 -0.34 -14.35
N ASP A 147 17.69 0.54 -14.05
CA ASP A 147 19.11 0.19 -13.96
C ASP A 147 19.45 -0.59 -12.70
N ALA A 148 18.59 -0.52 -11.71
CA ALA A 148 18.84 -1.15 -10.41
C ALA A 148 18.69 -2.68 -10.41
N LYS A 149 18.22 -3.24 -11.48
CA LYS A 149 17.99 -4.69 -11.56
C LYS A 149 19.25 -5.52 -11.51
#